data_9aede882df51fb55ebee1665de66e2c4
#
_entry.id   9aede882df51fb55ebee1665de66e2c4
#
_cell.length_a   1.000
_cell.length_b   1.000
_cell.length_c   1.000
_cell.angle_alpha   90.00
_cell.angle_beta   90.00
_cell.angle_gamma   90.00
#
_symmetry.space_group_name_H-M   'P 1'
#
loop_
_entity.id
_entity.type
_entity.pdbx_description
1 polymer ?
#
loop_
_entity_poly.entity_id
_entity_poly.type
_entity_poly.pdbx_seq_one_letter_code
_entity_poly.pdbx_strand_id
1 'polypeptide(L)'
;MKKISLPKIGIRPVIDGRRMGVRESLEEQTMNMAKATAALLTEKLRHACGAAVECVISDTCIAGMAEAAACEEKFSSQNVGLTITVTPCWCYGSETIDMDPTRPKAIWGFNGTERPGAVYLAAALAAHSQKGIPAFSIYGHDVQDADDTSIPADVEEKLLRFARAGLAVASMKGKSYLSLGGVSMGIAGSIVDHNFFESWLGMKVQAVDMTELRRRIDQKIYDEAELEMALAWADKNFRYGEDENNKQYQRNAEQSRAVLRESLLMAMCIRDMMQGNSKLADIGRVEESLGYNAIAAGFQGQRHWTDQYPNGDTAEAILNSSFDWNGVREPFVVATENDSLNGVAMLMGHQLTGTAQVFADVRTYWSPEAIERVTGHKLDGLAEHGIIHLINSGSAALDGSCKQRDSEGNPTMKPHWEISQQEADRKSTRLNSSHP
;
A
#
# COMPACT_ATOMS: atom_id res chain seq x y z
N MET A 1 19.59 5.41 -9.38
CA MET A 1 19.28 4.67 -8.14
C MET A 1 19.38 3.16 -8.34
N LYS A 2 19.97 2.40 -7.39
CA LYS A 2 19.87 0.92 -7.42
C LYS A 2 18.38 0.56 -7.30
N LYS A 3 17.88 -0.25 -8.26
CA LYS A 3 16.50 -0.77 -8.19
C LYS A 3 16.36 -1.57 -6.89
N ILE A 4 15.54 -1.10 -5.95
CA ILE A 4 15.32 -1.81 -4.68
C ILE A 4 14.62 -3.12 -5.03
N SER A 5 15.16 -4.24 -4.54
CA SER A 5 14.55 -5.54 -4.75
C SER A 5 13.21 -5.61 -4.01
N LEU A 6 12.16 -5.99 -4.73
CA LEU A 6 10.83 -6.22 -4.12
C LEU A 6 10.87 -7.48 -3.25
N PRO A 7 10.06 -7.55 -2.17
CA PRO A 7 10.00 -8.73 -1.33
C PRO A 7 9.38 -9.91 -2.09
N LYS A 8 9.95 -11.10 -1.88
CA LYS A 8 9.45 -12.36 -2.46
C LYS A 8 8.69 -13.18 -1.44
N ILE A 9 7.89 -14.13 -1.91
CA ILE A 9 7.17 -15.09 -1.06
C ILE A 9 7.97 -16.38 -0.98
N GLY A 10 8.32 -16.79 0.24
CA GLY A 10 8.98 -18.07 0.50
C GLY A 10 7.97 -19.20 0.67
N ILE A 11 8.12 -20.29 -0.07
CA ILE A 11 7.29 -21.48 0.09
C ILE A 11 8.13 -22.58 0.73
N ARG A 12 7.65 -23.10 1.86
CA ARG A 12 8.32 -24.10 2.71
C ARG A 12 7.58 -25.42 2.64
N PRO A 13 7.97 -26.39 1.78
CA PRO A 13 7.41 -27.73 1.77
C PRO A 13 7.92 -28.50 3.00
N VAL A 14 7.05 -28.83 3.96
CA VAL A 14 7.42 -29.56 5.17
C VAL A 14 6.85 -30.97 5.12
N ILE A 15 7.65 -31.96 5.52
CA ILE A 15 7.38 -33.38 5.31
C ILE A 15 7.72 -34.20 6.55
N ASP A 16 7.06 -35.34 6.70
CA ASP A 16 7.48 -36.35 7.67
C ASP A 16 8.87 -36.91 7.33
N GLY A 17 9.81 -36.72 8.23
CA GLY A 17 11.21 -37.06 8.02
C GLY A 17 11.55 -38.55 8.19
N ARG A 18 10.61 -39.38 8.60
CA ARG A 18 10.88 -40.80 8.81
C ARG A 18 11.22 -41.52 7.52
N ARG A 19 12.39 -42.12 7.49
CA ARG A 19 12.89 -42.92 6.33
C ARG A 19 12.21 -44.27 6.24
N MET A 20 12.62 -45.07 5.28
CA MET A 20 12.13 -46.44 5.02
C MET A 20 10.68 -46.44 4.49
N GLY A 21 10.39 -45.57 3.53
CA GLY A 21 9.15 -45.53 2.77
C GLY A 21 8.18 -44.41 3.17
N VAL A 22 8.28 -43.80 4.36
CA VAL A 22 7.35 -42.74 4.76
C VAL A 22 7.65 -41.43 4.01
N ARG A 23 8.87 -40.92 4.16
CA ARG A 23 9.28 -39.70 3.46
C ARG A 23 9.19 -39.86 1.95
N GLU A 24 9.72 -40.97 1.45
CA GLU A 24 9.79 -41.27 0.02
C GLU A 24 8.38 -41.31 -0.64
N SER A 25 7.36 -41.76 0.11
CA SER A 25 5.98 -41.81 -0.38
C SER A 25 5.28 -40.44 -0.45
N LEU A 26 5.85 -39.39 0.16
CA LEU A 26 5.24 -38.07 0.31
C LEU A 26 6.02 -36.95 -0.38
N GLU A 27 7.27 -37.18 -0.77
CA GLU A 27 8.19 -36.15 -1.26
C GLU A 27 7.63 -35.41 -2.49
N GLU A 28 7.13 -36.18 -3.45
CA GLU A 28 6.53 -35.64 -4.66
C GLU A 28 5.27 -34.81 -4.38
N GLN A 29 4.33 -35.35 -3.59
CA GLN A 29 3.12 -34.64 -3.22
C GLN A 29 3.43 -33.33 -2.50
N THR A 30 4.33 -33.35 -1.52
CA THR A 30 4.72 -32.16 -0.74
C THR A 30 5.32 -31.06 -1.63
N MET A 31 6.23 -31.45 -2.53
CA MET A 31 6.86 -30.51 -3.46
C MET A 31 5.86 -29.98 -4.50
N ASN A 32 4.91 -30.81 -4.95
CA ASN A 32 3.87 -30.37 -5.89
C ASN A 32 2.89 -29.38 -5.24
N MET A 33 2.54 -29.56 -3.96
CA MET A 33 1.79 -28.54 -3.20
C MET A 33 2.53 -27.19 -3.17
N ALA A 34 3.85 -27.22 -2.92
CA ALA A 34 4.65 -25.99 -2.91
C ALA A 34 4.69 -25.31 -4.28
N LYS A 35 4.87 -26.07 -5.35
CA LYS A 35 4.87 -25.56 -6.73
C LYS A 35 3.51 -25.00 -7.14
N ALA A 36 2.42 -25.70 -6.81
CA ALA A 36 1.04 -25.24 -7.09
C ALA A 36 0.75 -23.93 -6.34
N THR A 37 1.12 -23.83 -5.06
CA THR A 37 1.01 -22.59 -4.28
C THR A 37 1.79 -21.46 -4.91
N ALA A 38 3.06 -21.69 -5.28
CA ALA A 38 3.88 -20.67 -5.92
C ALA A 38 3.30 -20.20 -7.26
N ALA A 39 2.79 -21.12 -8.09
CA ALA A 39 2.15 -20.80 -9.37
C ALA A 39 0.91 -19.94 -9.18
N LEU A 40 0.01 -20.33 -8.26
CA LEU A 40 -1.20 -19.57 -7.91
C LEU A 40 -0.86 -18.12 -7.51
N LEU A 41 0.08 -17.95 -6.58
CA LEU A 41 0.44 -16.63 -6.05
C LEU A 41 1.11 -15.74 -7.11
N THR A 42 1.97 -16.31 -7.93
CA THR A 42 2.65 -15.59 -9.02
C THR A 42 1.66 -15.14 -10.11
N GLU A 43 0.67 -15.97 -10.42
CA GLU A 43 -0.36 -15.67 -11.41
C GLU A 43 -1.32 -14.57 -10.91
N LYS A 44 -1.83 -14.73 -9.68
CA LYS A 44 -2.95 -13.94 -9.16
C LYS A 44 -2.53 -12.63 -8.45
N LEU A 45 -1.28 -12.47 -8.06
CA LEU A 45 -0.84 -11.32 -7.26
C LEU A 45 0.08 -10.38 -8.04
N ARG A 46 0.02 -9.11 -7.66
CA ARG A 46 0.95 -8.05 -8.06
C ARG A 46 1.36 -7.26 -6.82
N HIS A 47 2.56 -6.72 -6.84
CA HIS A 47 2.96 -5.66 -5.91
C HIS A 47 2.16 -4.38 -6.16
N ALA A 48 2.06 -3.49 -5.17
CA ALA A 48 1.37 -2.21 -5.33
C ALA A 48 1.89 -1.36 -6.50
N CYS A 49 3.16 -1.52 -6.87
CA CYS A 49 3.76 -0.90 -8.05
C CYS A 49 3.43 -1.61 -9.39
N GLY A 50 2.56 -2.61 -9.40
CA GLY A 50 2.17 -3.38 -10.59
C GLY A 50 3.14 -4.49 -11.01
N ALA A 51 4.31 -4.60 -10.37
CA ALA A 51 5.29 -5.64 -10.69
C ALA A 51 4.76 -7.04 -10.34
N ALA A 52 5.18 -8.04 -11.10
CA ALA A 52 4.87 -9.43 -10.82
C ALA A 52 5.44 -9.88 -9.47
N VAL A 53 4.70 -10.70 -8.75
CA VAL A 53 5.16 -11.33 -7.51
C VAL A 53 6.03 -12.54 -7.86
N GLU A 54 7.14 -12.69 -7.15
CA GLU A 54 8.03 -13.84 -7.28
C GLU A 54 7.93 -14.72 -6.04
N CYS A 55 7.94 -16.03 -6.24
CA CYS A 55 8.01 -17.03 -5.19
C CYS A 55 9.37 -17.75 -5.18
N VAL A 56 9.88 -18.05 -3.99
CA VAL A 56 11.09 -18.84 -3.76
C VAL A 56 10.71 -20.10 -3.01
N ILE A 57 10.91 -21.27 -3.62
CA ILE A 57 10.64 -22.57 -2.99
C ILE A 57 11.94 -23.09 -2.36
N SER A 58 11.89 -23.73 -1.19
CA SER A 58 13.03 -24.49 -0.64
C SER A 58 13.50 -25.53 -1.65
N ASP A 59 14.82 -25.75 -1.71
CA ASP A 59 15.41 -26.71 -2.67
C ASP A 59 15.00 -28.15 -2.38
N THR A 60 14.74 -28.46 -1.12
CA THR A 60 14.30 -29.77 -0.65
C THR A 60 13.07 -29.63 0.23
N CYS A 61 12.34 -30.74 0.41
CA CYS A 61 11.35 -30.82 1.48
C CYS A 61 12.04 -30.76 2.85
N ILE A 62 11.45 -30.03 3.77
CA ILE A 62 11.99 -29.77 5.11
C ILE A 62 11.45 -30.81 6.06
N ALA A 63 12.33 -31.68 6.54
CA ALA A 63 12.01 -32.78 7.47
C ALA A 63 12.69 -32.62 8.83
N GLY A 64 13.66 -31.72 8.95
CA GLY A 64 14.43 -31.50 10.17
C GLY A 64 15.24 -30.23 10.15
N MET A 65 16.05 -30.03 11.19
CA MET A 65 16.78 -28.78 11.44
C MET A 65 17.73 -28.37 10.32
N ALA A 66 18.46 -29.33 9.73
CA ALA A 66 19.43 -29.02 8.69
C ALA A 66 18.77 -28.45 7.43
N GLU A 67 17.68 -29.05 6.99
CA GLU A 67 16.92 -28.59 5.83
C GLU A 67 16.18 -27.27 6.12
N ALA A 68 15.69 -27.07 7.35
CA ALA A 68 15.11 -25.82 7.79
C ALA A 68 16.16 -24.68 7.76
N ALA A 69 17.38 -24.94 8.22
CA ALA A 69 18.49 -23.99 8.19
C ALA A 69 18.90 -23.62 6.75
N ALA A 70 19.03 -24.61 5.86
CA ALA A 70 19.35 -24.38 4.46
C ALA A 70 18.26 -23.57 3.74
N CYS A 71 16.98 -23.83 4.05
CA CYS A 71 15.86 -23.04 3.55
C CYS A 71 15.94 -21.59 4.02
N GLU A 72 16.26 -21.34 5.29
CA GLU A 72 16.39 -19.99 5.85
C GLU A 72 17.55 -19.22 5.21
N GLU A 73 18.71 -19.85 5.03
CA GLU A 73 19.83 -19.23 4.33
C GLU A 73 19.47 -18.81 2.90
N LYS A 74 18.80 -19.69 2.16
CA LYS A 74 18.29 -19.36 0.82
C LYS A 74 17.33 -18.20 0.83
N PHE A 75 16.36 -18.20 1.76
CA PHE A 75 15.33 -17.17 1.83
C PHE A 75 15.89 -15.80 2.21
N SER A 76 16.80 -15.76 3.17
CA SER A 76 17.49 -14.53 3.57
C SER A 76 18.30 -13.94 2.44
N SER A 77 19.00 -14.78 1.63
CA SER A 77 19.80 -14.31 0.48
C SER A 77 18.96 -13.79 -0.68
N GLN A 78 17.66 -14.16 -0.77
CA GLN A 78 16.79 -13.84 -1.89
C GLN A 78 15.71 -12.79 -1.59
N ASN A 79 15.83 -12.07 -0.49
CA ASN A 79 14.84 -11.05 -0.07
C ASN A 79 13.42 -11.60 0.12
N VAL A 80 13.30 -12.78 0.74
CA VAL A 80 12.00 -13.32 1.10
C VAL A 80 11.43 -12.53 2.28
N GLY A 81 10.28 -11.89 2.06
CA GLY A 81 9.63 -11.01 3.04
C GLY A 81 8.51 -11.67 3.84
N LEU A 82 7.97 -12.80 3.38
CA LEU A 82 6.93 -13.59 4.06
C LEU A 82 7.06 -15.06 3.66
N THR A 83 6.53 -15.96 4.48
CA THR A 83 6.59 -17.40 4.20
C THR A 83 5.24 -18.08 4.28
N ILE A 84 5.06 -19.11 3.45
CA ILE A 84 3.95 -20.05 3.52
C ILE A 84 4.52 -21.45 3.62
N THR A 85 4.27 -22.12 4.74
CA THR A 85 4.58 -23.52 4.92
C THR A 85 3.42 -24.35 4.39
N VAL A 86 3.72 -25.38 3.61
CA VAL A 86 2.74 -26.33 3.08
C VAL A 86 3.10 -27.74 3.51
N THR A 87 2.10 -28.54 3.93
CA THR A 87 2.34 -29.93 4.31
C THR A 87 1.12 -30.81 4.07
N PRO A 88 1.29 -32.00 3.47
CA PRO A 88 0.22 -32.98 3.31
C PRO A 88 0.02 -33.86 4.55
N CYS A 89 0.92 -33.81 5.54
CA CYS A 89 0.98 -34.83 6.57
C CYS A 89 1.47 -34.28 7.92
N TRP A 90 1.50 -35.14 8.92
CA TRP A 90 2.21 -34.89 10.18
C TRP A 90 3.71 -34.78 9.96
N CYS A 91 4.36 -33.87 10.68
CA CYS A 91 5.81 -33.62 10.61
C CYS A 91 6.35 -33.26 12.00
N TYR A 92 7.68 -33.18 12.12
CA TYR A 92 8.34 -32.70 13.36
C TYR A 92 8.14 -31.16 13.48
N GLY A 93 7.26 -30.75 14.42
CA GLY A 93 6.77 -29.40 14.48
C GLY A 93 7.83 -28.35 14.85
N SER A 94 8.49 -28.51 16.01
CA SER A 94 9.42 -27.50 16.52
C SER A 94 10.72 -27.35 15.72
N GLU A 95 11.11 -28.39 14.99
CA GLU A 95 12.37 -28.44 14.25
C GLU A 95 12.27 -27.81 12.87
N THR A 96 11.08 -27.70 12.34
CA THR A 96 10.83 -27.30 10.94
C THR A 96 10.16 -25.94 10.80
N ILE A 97 9.72 -25.30 11.90
CA ILE A 97 9.04 -24.00 11.85
C ILE A 97 9.96 -22.88 11.39
N ASP A 98 9.36 -21.85 10.80
CA ASP A 98 10.06 -20.59 10.47
C ASP A 98 10.26 -19.75 11.74
N MET A 99 11.52 -19.58 12.14
CA MET A 99 11.88 -18.90 13.38
C MET A 99 12.12 -17.39 13.23
N ASP A 100 12.06 -16.79 12.02
CA ASP A 100 12.24 -15.35 11.85
C ASP A 100 11.08 -14.59 12.52
N PRO A 101 11.33 -13.79 13.57
CA PRO A 101 10.26 -13.10 14.29
C PRO A 101 9.65 -11.92 13.52
N THR A 102 10.32 -11.44 12.46
CA THR A 102 9.94 -10.23 11.72
C THR A 102 9.24 -10.51 10.39
N ARG A 103 9.14 -11.78 10.02
CA ARG A 103 8.57 -12.22 8.76
C ARG A 103 7.15 -12.75 8.97
N PRO A 104 6.12 -12.19 8.31
CA PRO A 104 4.78 -12.78 8.30
C PRO A 104 4.83 -14.23 7.79
N LYS A 105 4.11 -15.13 8.45
CA LYS A 105 4.10 -16.54 8.10
C LYS A 105 2.73 -17.17 8.24
N ALA A 106 2.41 -18.07 7.30
CA ALA A 106 1.23 -18.91 7.35
C ALA A 106 1.61 -20.38 7.17
N ILE A 107 0.72 -21.26 7.60
CA ILE A 107 0.87 -22.69 7.46
C ILE A 107 -0.41 -23.24 6.83
N TRP A 108 -0.27 -23.85 5.65
CA TRP A 108 -1.34 -24.61 5.01
C TRP A 108 -1.15 -26.10 5.30
N GLY A 109 -2.04 -26.63 6.16
CA GLY A 109 -2.18 -28.05 6.40
C GLY A 109 -3.22 -28.65 5.48
N PHE A 110 -2.84 -29.61 4.64
CA PHE A 110 -3.74 -30.33 3.76
C PHE A 110 -4.82 -31.10 4.56
N ASN A 111 -6.08 -30.93 4.18
CA ASN A 111 -7.20 -31.65 4.80
C ASN A 111 -7.45 -32.97 4.06
N GLY A 112 -6.57 -33.95 4.26
CA GLY A 112 -6.62 -35.21 3.54
C GLY A 112 -7.22 -36.36 4.38
N THR A 113 -7.78 -37.37 3.67
CA THR A 113 -8.42 -38.53 4.28
C THR A 113 -7.44 -39.43 5.05
N GLU A 114 -6.21 -39.61 4.57
CA GLU A 114 -5.27 -40.57 5.14
C GLU A 114 -4.20 -39.97 6.04
N ARG A 115 -3.68 -38.82 5.66
CA ARG A 115 -2.53 -38.18 6.30
C ARG A 115 -2.76 -36.66 6.41
N PRO A 116 -3.69 -36.22 7.28
CA PRO A 116 -4.05 -34.81 7.33
C PRO A 116 -2.90 -33.96 7.87
N GLY A 117 -2.59 -32.90 7.14
CA GLY A 117 -1.64 -31.86 7.56
C GLY A 117 -2.12 -31.06 8.78
N ALA A 118 -3.38 -31.21 9.18
CA ALA A 118 -3.98 -30.53 10.33
C ALA A 118 -3.23 -30.80 11.65
N VAL A 119 -2.66 -31.97 11.84
CA VAL A 119 -1.92 -32.32 13.07
C VAL A 119 -0.63 -31.49 13.15
N TYR A 120 0.10 -31.36 12.04
CA TYR A 120 1.25 -30.48 11.97
C TYR A 120 0.84 -29.01 12.14
N LEU A 121 -0.21 -28.57 11.45
CA LEU A 121 -0.74 -27.23 11.55
C LEU A 121 -0.99 -26.83 13.01
N ALA A 122 -1.72 -27.65 13.75
CA ALA A 122 -2.02 -27.39 15.16
C ALA A 122 -0.76 -27.35 16.03
N ALA A 123 0.15 -28.32 15.86
CA ALA A 123 1.39 -28.38 16.61
C ALA A 123 2.33 -27.19 16.31
N ALA A 124 2.47 -26.83 15.04
CA ALA A 124 3.31 -25.70 14.62
C ALA A 124 2.74 -24.36 15.09
N LEU A 125 1.42 -24.14 15.02
CA LEU A 125 0.79 -22.94 15.56
C LEU A 125 0.99 -22.83 17.08
N ALA A 126 0.85 -23.94 17.82
CA ALA A 126 1.12 -23.96 19.26
C ALA A 126 2.59 -23.61 19.55
N ALA A 127 3.54 -24.18 18.78
CA ALA A 127 4.96 -23.89 18.93
C ALA A 127 5.29 -22.42 18.63
N HIS A 128 4.70 -21.84 17.59
CA HIS A 128 4.81 -20.42 17.28
C HIS A 128 4.24 -19.55 18.41
N SER A 129 3.06 -19.87 18.91
CA SER A 129 2.41 -19.15 20.02
C SER A 129 3.28 -19.15 21.29
N GLN A 130 3.85 -20.32 21.66
CA GLN A 130 4.76 -20.43 22.81
C GLN A 130 6.01 -19.55 22.68
N LYS A 131 6.44 -19.25 21.47
CA LYS A 131 7.62 -18.43 21.20
C LYS A 131 7.30 -16.94 20.99
N GLY A 132 6.00 -16.57 21.01
CA GLY A 132 5.57 -15.21 20.72
C GLY A 132 5.78 -14.81 19.26
N ILE A 133 5.86 -15.75 18.34
CA ILE A 133 6.05 -15.54 16.91
C ILE A 133 4.71 -15.81 16.20
N PRO A 134 3.95 -14.80 15.76
CA PRO A 134 2.65 -15.03 15.13
C PRO A 134 2.74 -15.87 13.86
N ALA A 135 1.83 -16.81 13.70
CA ALA A 135 1.63 -17.57 12.47
C ALA A 135 0.14 -17.73 12.20
N PHE A 136 -0.24 -17.75 10.92
CA PHE A 136 -1.62 -17.83 10.47
C PHE A 136 -1.94 -19.24 9.97
N SER A 137 -3.15 -19.75 10.29
CA SER A 137 -3.62 -21.05 9.83
C SER A 137 -4.33 -20.95 8.49
N ILE A 138 -4.03 -21.90 7.61
CA ILE A 138 -4.80 -22.14 6.37
C ILE A 138 -5.17 -23.61 6.34
N TYR A 139 -6.48 -23.89 6.22
CA TYR A 139 -7.04 -25.23 6.24
C TYR A 139 -8.32 -25.29 5.40
N GLY A 140 -8.45 -26.32 4.58
CA GLY A 140 -9.63 -26.53 3.73
C GLY A 140 -10.87 -26.91 4.53
N HIS A 141 -12.04 -26.42 4.13
CA HIS A 141 -13.32 -26.75 4.76
C HIS A 141 -13.65 -28.23 4.56
N ASP A 142 -13.54 -28.72 3.33
CA ASP A 142 -13.87 -30.08 2.96
C ASP A 142 -12.64 -30.99 2.96
N VAL A 143 -12.90 -32.28 3.24
CA VAL A 143 -11.87 -33.31 3.20
C VAL A 143 -11.60 -33.71 1.76
N GLN A 144 -10.33 -33.73 1.37
CA GLN A 144 -9.86 -34.16 0.05
C GLN A 144 -9.32 -35.57 0.10
N ASP A 145 -9.45 -36.32 -1.00
CA ASP A 145 -8.79 -37.62 -1.14
C ASP A 145 -7.26 -37.42 -1.18
N ALA A 146 -6.52 -38.43 -0.75
CA ALA A 146 -5.07 -38.32 -0.57
C ALA A 146 -4.28 -37.98 -1.85
N ASP A 147 -4.83 -38.33 -3.01
CA ASP A 147 -4.26 -38.07 -4.34
C ASP A 147 -4.79 -36.82 -5.02
N ASP A 148 -5.76 -36.12 -4.42
CA ASP A 148 -6.25 -34.84 -4.92
C ASP A 148 -5.22 -33.73 -4.64
N THR A 149 -4.58 -33.23 -5.69
CA THR A 149 -3.57 -32.19 -5.62
C THR A 149 -4.12 -30.78 -5.91
N SER A 150 -5.42 -30.65 -6.11
CA SER A 150 -6.07 -29.35 -6.35
C SER A 150 -6.04 -28.45 -5.11
N ILE A 151 -6.03 -27.15 -5.32
CA ILE A 151 -6.19 -26.17 -4.25
C ILE A 151 -7.70 -25.84 -4.18
N PRO A 152 -8.39 -26.17 -3.06
CA PRO A 152 -9.80 -25.82 -2.91
C PRO A 152 -10.01 -24.29 -2.93
N ALA A 153 -11.17 -23.85 -3.37
CA ALA A 153 -11.46 -22.41 -3.54
C ALA A 153 -11.34 -21.62 -2.22
N ASP A 154 -11.74 -22.20 -1.09
CA ASP A 154 -11.61 -21.55 0.22
C ASP A 154 -10.15 -21.49 0.70
N VAL A 155 -9.31 -22.46 0.33
CA VAL A 155 -7.86 -22.44 0.59
C VAL A 155 -7.18 -21.41 -0.33
N GLU A 156 -7.55 -21.36 -1.61
CA GLU A 156 -7.06 -20.35 -2.55
C GLU A 156 -7.33 -18.93 -2.01
N GLU A 157 -8.56 -18.65 -1.57
CA GLU A 157 -8.92 -17.37 -0.98
C GLU A 157 -8.03 -17.02 0.22
N LYS A 158 -7.83 -17.97 1.15
CA LYS A 158 -7.01 -17.78 2.35
C LYS A 158 -5.53 -17.55 2.00
N LEU A 159 -4.99 -18.31 1.04
CA LEU A 159 -3.61 -18.14 0.55
C LEU A 159 -3.41 -16.74 -0.07
N LEU A 160 -4.32 -16.32 -0.95
CA LEU A 160 -4.26 -15.01 -1.59
C LEU A 160 -4.42 -13.87 -0.58
N ARG A 161 -5.35 -13.98 0.36
CA ARG A 161 -5.57 -13.00 1.43
C ARG A 161 -4.33 -12.83 2.29
N PHE A 162 -3.76 -13.94 2.77
CA PHE A 162 -2.55 -13.91 3.59
C PHE A 162 -1.36 -13.34 2.81
N ALA A 163 -1.13 -13.83 1.59
CA ALA A 163 0.02 -13.42 0.79
C ALA A 163 -0.05 -11.93 0.44
N ARG A 164 -1.23 -11.40 0.11
CA ARG A 164 -1.44 -9.97 -0.15
C ARG A 164 -1.12 -9.12 1.08
N ALA A 165 -1.63 -9.49 2.24
CA ALA A 165 -1.34 -8.79 3.50
C ALA A 165 0.16 -8.89 3.88
N GLY A 166 0.75 -10.07 3.73
CA GLY A 166 2.17 -10.30 3.99
C GLY A 166 3.10 -9.50 3.06
N LEU A 167 2.75 -9.37 1.77
CA LEU A 167 3.48 -8.52 0.83
C LEU A 167 3.39 -7.04 1.23
N ALA A 168 2.21 -6.57 1.66
CA ALA A 168 2.03 -5.20 2.14
C ALA A 168 2.97 -4.91 3.33
N VAL A 169 2.97 -5.79 4.33
CA VAL A 169 3.88 -5.68 5.50
C VAL A 169 5.35 -5.70 5.07
N ALA A 170 5.74 -6.66 4.23
CA ALA A 170 7.12 -6.79 3.77
C ALA A 170 7.59 -5.57 2.95
N SER A 171 6.68 -4.93 2.20
CA SER A 171 6.98 -3.74 1.40
C SER A 171 7.20 -2.49 2.24
N MET A 172 6.63 -2.42 3.44
CA MET A 172 6.83 -1.32 4.38
C MET A 172 8.17 -1.40 5.12
N LYS A 173 8.69 -2.60 5.34
CA LYS A 173 9.90 -2.81 6.14
C LYS A 173 11.10 -2.05 5.57
N GLY A 174 11.73 -1.22 6.41
CA GLY A 174 12.91 -0.43 6.06
C GLY A 174 12.63 0.80 5.18
N LYS A 175 11.35 1.11 4.94
CA LYS A 175 10.92 2.34 4.27
C LYS A 175 10.72 3.47 5.27
N SER A 176 10.39 4.67 4.78
CA SER A 176 10.11 5.79 5.66
C SER A 176 8.73 6.40 5.42
N TYR A 177 8.26 7.09 6.44
CA TYR A 177 7.19 8.08 6.39
C TYR A 177 7.85 9.47 6.44
N LEU A 178 7.59 10.31 5.44
CA LEU A 178 8.09 11.68 5.39
C LEU A 178 7.11 12.61 6.11
N SER A 179 7.51 13.11 7.27
CA SER A 179 6.73 14.10 8.03
C SER A 179 7.22 15.50 7.70
N LEU A 180 6.43 16.26 6.94
CA LEU A 180 6.70 17.64 6.58
C LEU A 180 6.00 18.59 7.57
N GLY A 181 6.77 19.20 8.45
CA GLY A 181 6.27 20.00 9.57
C GLY A 181 5.99 19.16 10.82
N GLY A 182 5.19 19.72 11.70
CA GLY A 182 4.85 19.13 12.99
C GLY A 182 3.36 18.83 13.14
N VAL A 183 2.84 19.05 14.35
CA VAL A 183 1.41 18.85 14.67
C VAL A 183 0.58 19.98 14.06
N SER A 184 -0.43 19.61 13.26
CA SER A 184 -1.37 20.55 12.69
C SER A 184 -2.45 20.94 13.70
N MET A 185 -2.54 22.19 14.04
CA MET A 185 -3.61 22.79 14.89
C MET A 185 -3.91 22.02 16.20
N GLY A 186 -2.98 21.23 16.71
CA GLY A 186 -3.19 20.41 17.90
C GLY A 186 -4.02 19.14 17.68
N ILE A 187 -4.22 18.73 16.43
CA ILE A 187 -4.93 17.51 16.07
C ILE A 187 -4.11 16.29 16.49
N ALA A 188 -4.70 15.42 17.30
CA ALA A 188 -4.00 14.25 17.84
C ALA A 188 -3.52 13.27 16.73
N GLY A 189 -4.27 13.13 15.63
CA GLY A 189 -3.92 12.30 14.48
C GLY A 189 -2.67 12.76 13.73
N SER A 190 -2.27 14.03 13.89
CA SER A 190 -1.06 14.61 13.29
C SER A 190 0.18 14.50 14.20
N ILE A 191 0.06 13.88 15.37
CA ILE A 191 1.20 13.56 16.23
C ILE A 191 1.87 12.30 15.70
N VAL A 192 3.03 12.47 15.07
CA VAL A 192 3.77 11.34 14.49
C VAL A 192 4.54 10.60 15.58
N ASP A 193 4.13 9.39 15.90
CA ASP A 193 4.80 8.54 16.89
C ASP A 193 5.88 7.66 16.22
N HIS A 194 7.14 8.02 16.40
CA HIS A 194 8.28 7.28 15.85
C HIS A 194 8.32 5.83 16.35
N ASN A 195 7.98 5.58 17.61
CA ASN A 195 8.00 4.22 18.15
C ASN A 195 6.94 3.34 17.51
N PHE A 196 5.76 3.89 17.24
CA PHE A 196 4.71 3.17 16.51
C PHE A 196 5.20 2.78 15.09
N PHE A 197 5.77 3.71 14.34
CA PHE A 197 6.27 3.42 13.00
C PHE A 197 7.41 2.39 13.03
N GLU A 198 8.35 2.48 13.96
CA GLU A 198 9.49 1.57 14.02
C GLU A 198 9.09 0.18 14.53
N SER A 199 8.35 0.11 15.63
CA SER A 199 8.05 -1.15 16.30
C SER A 199 6.94 -1.96 15.63
N TRP A 200 5.93 -1.28 15.06
CA TRP A 200 4.76 -1.97 14.50
C TRP A 200 4.79 -2.05 12.98
N LEU A 201 5.32 -1.05 12.29
CA LEU A 201 5.34 -1.02 10.83
C LEU A 201 6.71 -1.36 10.23
N GLY A 202 7.77 -1.40 11.05
CA GLY A 202 9.14 -1.58 10.57
C GLY A 202 9.64 -0.42 9.69
N MET A 203 9.03 0.75 9.82
CA MET A 203 9.32 1.97 9.05
C MET A 203 10.10 2.98 9.89
N LYS A 204 10.83 3.88 9.23
CA LYS A 204 11.42 5.06 9.85
C LYS A 204 10.54 6.28 9.65
N VAL A 205 10.63 7.25 10.53
CA VAL A 205 10.06 8.59 10.32
C VAL A 205 11.18 9.55 9.96
N GLN A 206 11.06 10.18 8.80
CA GLN A 206 11.92 11.30 8.41
C GLN A 206 11.17 12.60 8.67
N ALA A 207 11.48 13.25 9.77
CA ALA A 207 10.95 14.58 10.08
C ALA A 207 11.74 15.66 9.31
N VAL A 208 11.00 16.52 8.61
CA VAL A 208 11.56 17.62 7.83
C VAL A 208 10.76 18.90 8.14
N ASP A 209 11.46 19.99 8.42
CA ASP A 209 10.82 21.29 8.60
C ASP A 209 10.21 21.80 7.29
N MET A 210 9.05 22.47 7.36
CA MET A 210 8.39 23.02 6.16
C MET A 210 9.24 24.07 5.43
N THR A 211 10.22 24.66 6.11
CA THR A 211 11.20 25.57 5.47
C THR A 211 12.04 24.90 4.40
N GLU A 212 12.22 23.58 4.47
CA GLU A 212 12.91 22.83 3.40
C GLU A 212 12.11 22.85 2.09
N LEU A 213 10.79 22.71 2.16
CA LEU A 213 9.94 22.85 0.99
C LEU A 213 10.06 24.25 0.39
N ARG A 214 10.04 25.29 1.24
CA ARG A 214 10.24 26.67 0.81
C ARG A 214 11.63 26.88 0.19
N ARG A 215 12.69 26.38 0.83
CA ARG A 215 14.06 26.43 0.32
C ARG A 215 14.16 25.83 -1.09
N ARG A 216 13.55 24.66 -1.31
CA ARG A 216 13.57 24.00 -2.61
C ARG A 216 12.90 24.85 -3.68
N ILE A 217 11.77 25.44 -3.37
CA ILE A 217 11.05 26.31 -4.30
C ILE A 217 11.84 27.60 -4.59
N ASP A 218 12.32 28.31 -3.56
CA ASP A 218 13.02 29.59 -3.69
C ASP A 218 14.38 29.45 -4.38
N GLN A 219 15.11 28.38 -4.11
CA GLN A 219 16.42 28.11 -4.70
C GLN A 219 16.34 27.29 -5.99
N LYS A 220 15.15 27.09 -6.54
CA LYS A 220 14.89 26.33 -7.77
C LYS A 220 15.52 24.93 -7.75
N ILE A 221 15.33 24.20 -6.64
CA ILE A 221 15.79 22.81 -6.50
C ILE A 221 14.68 21.88 -7.01
N TYR A 222 14.41 21.94 -8.30
CA TYR A 222 13.45 21.15 -9.05
C TYR A 222 13.82 21.13 -10.53
N ASP A 223 13.23 20.23 -11.31
CA ASP A 223 13.40 20.18 -12.76
C ASP A 223 12.50 21.25 -13.43
N GLU A 224 13.11 22.32 -13.97
CA GLU A 224 12.36 23.40 -14.64
C GLU A 224 11.61 22.89 -15.89
N ALA A 225 12.18 21.96 -16.64
CA ALA A 225 11.50 21.40 -17.81
C ALA A 225 10.25 20.60 -17.42
N GLU A 226 10.31 19.89 -16.31
CA GLU A 226 9.15 19.17 -15.76
C GLU A 226 8.06 20.14 -15.27
N LEU A 227 8.44 21.28 -14.68
CA LEU A 227 7.48 22.30 -14.28
C LEU A 227 6.68 22.84 -15.47
N GLU A 228 7.34 23.10 -16.61
CA GLU A 228 6.65 23.54 -17.83
C GLU A 228 5.66 22.47 -18.35
N MET A 229 6.03 21.18 -18.26
CA MET A 229 5.11 20.08 -18.58
C MET A 229 3.91 20.06 -17.63
N ALA A 230 4.15 20.25 -16.34
CA ALA A 230 3.10 20.28 -15.32
C ALA A 230 2.12 21.44 -15.53
N LEU A 231 2.62 22.62 -15.84
CA LEU A 231 1.80 23.80 -16.15
C LEU A 231 0.96 23.58 -17.41
N ALA A 232 1.54 23.06 -18.49
CA ALA A 232 0.82 22.77 -19.72
C ALA A 232 -0.28 21.69 -19.50
N TRP A 233 0.02 20.68 -18.70
CA TRP A 233 -0.96 19.66 -18.31
C TRP A 233 -2.10 20.25 -17.49
N ALA A 234 -1.79 21.11 -16.52
CA ALA A 234 -2.79 21.77 -15.68
C ALA A 234 -3.68 22.70 -16.52
N ASP A 235 -3.13 23.51 -17.41
CA ASP A 235 -3.88 24.39 -18.33
C ASP A 235 -4.87 23.57 -19.21
N LYS A 236 -4.48 22.36 -19.61
CA LYS A 236 -5.32 21.47 -20.43
C LYS A 236 -6.44 20.82 -19.61
N ASN A 237 -6.15 20.42 -18.37
CA ASN A 237 -7.00 19.49 -17.62
C ASN A 237 -7.78 20.17 -16.48
N PHE A 238 -7.31 21.29 -15.94
CA PHE A 238 -7.99 21.98 -14.85
C PHE A 238 -8.89 23.10 -15.37
N ARG A 239 -9.95 23.33 -14.63
CA ARG A 239 -10.85 24.47 -14.83
C ARG A 239 -11.03 25.19 -13.51
N TYR A 240 -10.82 26.48 -13.52
CA TYR A 240 -11.15 27.33 -12.38
C TYR A 240 -12.66 27.40 -12.26
N GLY A 241 -13.16 27.24 -11.04
CA GLY A 241 -14.55 27.56 -10.67
C GLY A 241 -14.74 29.05 -10.46
N GLU A 242 -15.94 29.45 -10.08
CA GLU A 242 -16.18 30.80 -9.56
C GLU A 242 -15.54 30.92 -8.18
N ASP A 243 -14.85 32.01 -7.92
CA ASP A 243 -14.28 32.33 -6.63
C ASP A 243 -15.39 32.92 -5.73
N GLU A 244 -15.95 32.09 -4.86
CA GLU A 244 -17.03 32.45 -3.93
C GLU A 244 -16.54 33.14 -2.65
N ASN A 245 -15.23 33.37 -2.51
CA ASN A 245 -14.69 34.09 -1.36
C ASN A 245 -15.23 35.51 -1.28
N ASN A 246 -15.18 36.12 -0.09
CA ASN A 246 -15.44 37.52 0.06
C ASN A 246 -14.58 38.33 -0.90
N LYS A 247 -15.13 39.40 -1.50
CA LYS A 247 -14.49 40.21 -2.56
C LYS A 247 -13.04 40.60 -2.26
N GLN A 248 -12.73 40.89 -1.00
CA GLN A 248 -11.38 41.27 -0.57
C GLN A 248 -10.36 40.13 -0.64
N TYR A 249 -10.80 38.87 -0.71
CA TYR A 249 -9.96 37.68 -0.81
C TYR A 249 -10.02 37.01 -2.18
N GLN A 250 -10.90 37.50 -3.09
CA GLN A 250 -11.00 36.98 -4.45
C GLN A 250 -9.70 37.25 -5.22
N ARG A 251 -9.27 36.27 -5.98
CA ARG A 251 -8.06 36.34 -6.79
C ARG A 251 -8.40 36.61 -8.26
N ASN A 252 -7.60 37.44 -8.89
CA ASN A 252 -7.65 37.57 -10.33
C ASN A 252 -6.98 36.35 -11.02
N ALA A 253 -7.09 36.26 -12.35
CA ALA A 253 -6.57 35.15 -13.13
C ALA A 253 -5.03 34.95 -12.97
N GLU A 254 -4.27 36.03 -12.89
CA GLU A 254 -2.82 35.97 -12.69
C GLU A 254 -2.45 35.42 -11.31
N GLN A 255 -3.12 35.90 -10.27
CA GLN A 255 -2.93 35.41 -8.90
C GLN A 255 -3.31 33.94 -8.77
N SER A 256 -4.43 33.52 -9.38
CA SER A 256 -4.85 32.12 -9.38
C SER A 256 -3.84 31.21 -10.10
N ARG A 257 -3.26 31.70 -11.20
CA ARG A 257 -2.20 30.97 -11.92
C ARG A 257 -0.91 30.89 -11.11
N ALA A 258 -0.55 31.92 -10.37
CA ALA A 258 0.62 31.92 -9.48
C ALA A 258 0.44 30.88 -8.35
N VAL A 259 -0.75 30.83 -7.74
CA VAL A 259 -1.12 29.82 -6.73
C VAL A 259 -1.03 28.40 -7.30
N LEU A 260 -1.57 28.16 -8.50
CA LEU A 260 -1.48 26.87 -9.16
C LEU A 260 -0.02 26.46 -9.41
N ARG A 261 0.80 27.40 -9.94
CA ARG A 261 2.23 27.14 -10.17
C ARG A 261 2.95 26.74 -8.87
N GLU A 262 2.68 27.43 -7.78
CA GLU A 262 3.22 27.14 -6.46
C GLU A 262 2.80 25.74 -5.99
N SER A 263 1.52 25.38 -6.14
CA SER A 263 0.98 24.07 -5.77
C SER A 263 1.61 22.93 -6.59
N LEU A 264 1.89 23.15 -7.87
CA LEU A 264 2.60 22.17 -8.70
C LEU A 264 4.06 22.00 -8.25
N LEU A 265 4.74 23.10 -7.89
CA LEU A 265 6.08 23.04 -7.31
C LEU A 265 6.10 22.31 -5.98
N MET A 266 5.09 22.51 -5.12
CA MET A 266 4.94 21.74 -3.88
C MET A 266 4.83 20.25 -4.19
N ALA A 267 3.98 19.85 -5.14
CA ALA A 267 3.83 18.45 -5.53
C ALA A 267 5.16 17.85 -6.03
N MET A 268 5.87 18.54 -6.90
CA MET A 268 7.17 18.09 -7.40
C MET A 268 8.21 17.94 -6.28
N CYS A 269 8.34 18.96 -5.41
CA CYS A 269 9.31 18.93 -4.32
C CYS A 269 8.99 17.86 -3.28
N ILE A 270 7.72 17.66 -2.91
CA ILE A 270 7.30 16.59 -1.98
C ILE A 270 7.62 15.22 -2.59
N ARG A 271 7.26 14.98 -3.84
CA ARG A 271 7.61 13.75 -4.56
C ARG A 271 9.12 13.51 -4.56
N ASP A 272 9.90 14.51 -4.90
CA ASP A 272 11.36 14.39 -4.99
C ASP A 272 11.99 14.16 -3.60
N MET A 273 11.44 14.73 -2.54
CA MET A 273 11.83 14.38 -1.17
C MET A 273 11.46 12.94 -0.82
N MET A 274 10.31 12.42 -1.26
CA MET A 274 9.92 11.04 -0.98
C MET A 274 10.86 10.03 -1.66
N GLN A 275 11.00 10.09 -2.98
CA GLN A 275 11.66 9.04 -3.78
C GLN A 275 13.03 9.41 -4.36
N GLY A 276 13.40 10.70 -4.29
CA GLY A 276 14.57 11.25 -4.98
C GLY A 276 14.30 11.59 -6.45
N ASN A 277 15.20 12.39 -7.01
CA ASN A 277 15.20 12.78 -8.41
C ASN A 277 16.64 12.95 -8.91
N SER A 278 17.11 12.03 -9.75
CA SER A 278 18.49 12.03 -10.25
C SER A 278 18.86 13.28 -11.05
N LYS A 279 17.90 13.96 -11.69
CA LYS A 279 18.13 15.22 -12.43
C LYS A 279 18.59 16.37 -11.52
N LEU A 280 18.30 16.30 -10.24
CA LEU A 280 18.79 17.30 -9.28
C LEU A 280 20.31 17.22 -9.11
N ALA A 281 20.91 16.05 -9.27
CA ALA A 281 22.36 15.90 -9.27
C ALA A 281 23.02 16.62 -10.45
N ASP A 282 22.35 16.66 -11.61
CA ASP A 282 22.85 17.33 -12.83
C ASP A 282 22.96 18.85 -12.65
N ILE A 283 22.17 19.43 -11.75
CA ILE A 283 22.23 20.86 -11.38
C ILE A 283 23.02 21.11 -10.08
N GLY A 284 23.86 20.13 -9.65
CA GLY A 284 24.73 20.24 -8.48
C GLY A 284 24.04 20.01 -7.13
N ARG A 285 22.82 19.49 -7.11
CA ARG A 285 22.01 19.19 -5.90
C ARG A 285 22.05 17.69 -5.59
N VAL A 286 23.26 17.17 -5.35
CA VAL A 286 23.50 15.73 -5.18
C VAL A 286 22.77 15.17 -3.96
N GLU A 287 22.79 15.88 -2.83
CA GLU A 287 22.13 15.45 -1.59
C GLU A 287 20.61 15.39 -1.79
N GLU A 288 20.03 16.46 -2.33
CA GLU A 288 18.58 16.54 -2.56
C GLU A 288 18.08 15.55 -3.62
N SER A 289 18.98 15.07 -4.47
CA SER A 289 18.65 14.05 -5.49
C SER A 289 18.35 12.67 -4.92
N LEU A 290 18.81 12.37 -3.70
CA LEU A 290 18.70 11.03 -3.10
C LEU A 290 17.28 10.71 -2.61
N GLY A 291 16.56 11.71 -2.10
CA GLY A 291 15.29 11.51 -1.42
C GLY A 291 15.41 10.75 -0.10
N TYR A 292 14.28 10.46 0.51
CA TYR A 292 14.23 9.86 1.86
C TYR A 292 13.68 8.42 1.87
N ASN A 293 13.59 7.76 0.72
CA ASN A 293 13.03 6.41 0.58
C ASN A 293 11.63 6.28 1.22
N ALA A 294 10.82 7.34 1.09
CA ALA A 294 9.49 7.41 1.71
C ALA A 294 8.43 6.82 0.78
N ILE A 295 7.56 5.98 1.34
CA ILE A 295 6.39 5.40 0.66
C ILE A 295 5.07 6.02 1.13
N ALA A 296 5.13 6.84 2.16
CA ALA A 296 4.04 7.71 2.59
C ALA A 296 4.61 9.01 3.13
N ALA A 297 3.83 10.06 3.07
CA ALA A 297 4.17 11.38 3.59
C ALA A 297 2.95 12.03 4.24
N GLY A 298 3.19 13.07 5.01
CA GLY A 298 2.18 14.00 5.48
C GLY A 298 2.71 15.43 5.42
N PHE A 299 1.84 16.36 5.12
CA PHE A 299 2.18 17.77 5.04
C PHE A 299 1.31 18.56 6.03
N GLN A 300 1.94 19.20 7.01
CA GLN A 300 1.24 19.95 8.07
C GLN A 300 0.30 21.00 7.49
N GLY A 301 0.80 21.85 6.60
CA GLY A 301 0.07 22.78 5.76
C GLY A 301 -0.76 23.88 6.42
N GLN A 302 -1.22 23.69 7.62
CA GLN A 302 -2.17 24.60 8.28
C GLN A 302 -1.49 25.74 9.04
N ARG A 303 -2.25 26.80 9.28
CA ARG A 303 -1.90 28.02 10.03
C ARG A 303 -0.71 28.73 9.41
N HIS A 304 0.43 28.84 10.07
CA HIS A 304 1.55 29.68 9.65
C HIS A 304 1.97 29.50 8.19
N TRP A 305 1.82 28.30 7.63
CA TRP A 305 2.06 28.07 6.20
C TRP A 305 0.96 28.70 5.36
N THR A 306 -0.30 28.39 5.61
CA THR A 306 -1.44 28.82 4.79
C THR A 306 -1.75 30.31 4.94
N ASP A 307 -1.22 30.98 5.97
CA ASP A 307 -1.25 32.44 6.08
C ASP A 307 -0.32 33.12 5.04
N GLN A 308 0.62 32.38 4.45
CA GLN A 308 1.66 32.91 3.54
C GLN A 308 1.64 32.26 2.16
N TYR A 309 1.31 30.96 2.09
CA TYR A 309 1.48 30.10 0.93
C TYR A 309 0.22 29.29 0.67
N PRO A 310 0.06 28.70 -0.55
CA PRO A 310 -1.02 27.77 -0.81
C PRO A 310 -1.00 26.59 0.16
N ASN A 311 -2.19 26.09 0.51
CA ASN A 311 -2.28 24.85 1.26
C ASN A 311 -1.83 23.63 0.43
N GLY A 312 -1.72 22.45 1.07
CA GLY A 312 -1.26 21.23 0.41
C GLY A 312 -2.28 20.57 -0.52
N ASP A 313 -3.56 20.92 -0.45
CA ASP A 313 -4.67 20.17 -1.03
C ASP A 313 -4.49 19.80 -2.52
N THR A 314 -4.09 20.77 -3.34
CA THR A 314 -3.86 20.52 -4.79
C THR A 314 -2.66 19.60 -5.02
N ALA A 315 -1.58 19.78 -4.27
CA ALA A 315 -0.39 18.94 -4.36
C ALA A 315 -0.71 17.51 -3.91
N GLU A 316 -1.43 17.36 -2.81
CA GLU A 316 -1.88 16.07 -2.27
C GLU A 316 -2.83 15.35 -3.24
N ALA A 317 -3.81 16.06 -3.81
CA ALA A 317 -4.73 15.49 -4.79
C ALA A 317 -3.99 14.93 -6.01
N ILE A 318 -2.99 15.65 -6.53
CA ILE A 318 -2.17 15.20 -7.65
C ILE A 318 -1.32 14.00 -7.23
N LEU A 319 -0.63 14.08 -6.10
CA LEU A 319 0.25 13.01 -5.63
C LEU A 319 -0.50 11.71 -5.32
N ASN A 320 -1.65 11.81 -4.66
CA ASN A 320 -2.49 10.68 -4.33
C ASN A 320 -3.19 10.04 -5.56
N SER A 321 -3.10 10.68 -6.74
CA SER A 321 -3.72 10.17 -7.97
C SER A 321 -2.82 9.20 -8.71
N SER A 322 -3.42 8.32 -9.51
CA SER A 322 -2.74 7.35 -10.37
C SER A 322 -2.20 7.96 -11.68
N PHE A 323 -2.30 9.26 -11.85
CA PHE A 323 -1.82 9.96 -13.06
C PHE A 323 -1.53 11.44 -12.77
N ASP A 324 -0.59 12.00 -13.53
CA ASP A 324 -0.24 13.41 -13.54
C ASP A 324 0.26 13.84 -14.94
N TRP A 325 1.08 14.88 -15.01
CA TRP A 325 1.70 15.36 -16.26
C TRP A 325 2.67 14.39 -16.91
N ASN A 326 3.12 13.36 -16.18
CA ASN A 326 3.96 12.27 -16.71
C ASN A 326 3.13 11.08 -17.23
N GLY A 327 1.80 11.16 -17.19
CA GLY A 327 0.89 10.09 -17.56
C GLY A 327 0.46 9.22 -16.37
N VAL A 328 0.06 7.97 -16.66
CA VAL A 328 -0.36 7.01 -15.64
C VAL A 328 0.87 6.52 -14.85
N ARG A 329 0.77 6.48 -13.53
CA ARG A 329 1.83 6.08 -12.59
C ARG A 329 1.27 5.49 -11.31
N GLU A 330 2.14 4.85 -10.54
CA GLU A 330 1.82 4.49 -9.15
C GLU A 330 1.47 5.74 -8.34
N PRO A 331 0.32 5.76 -7.63
CA PRO A 331 -0.03 6.87 -6.75
C PRO A 331 0.91 6.94 -5.55
N PHE A 332 1.21 8.14 -5.11
CA PHE A 332 1.83 8.37 -3.81
C PHE A 332 0.78 8.31 -2.71
N VAL A 333 1.24 8.29 -1.47
CA VAL A 333 0.37 8.42 -0.29
C VAL A 333 0.82 9.66 0.47
N VAL A 334 -0.01 10.69 0.45
CA VAL A 334 0.25 11.94 1.16
C VAL A 334 -0.97 12.31 2.00
N ALA A 335 -0.78 12.34 3.32
CA ALA A 335 -1.85 12.66 4.26
C ALA A 335 -1.99 14.18 4.43
N THR A 336 -3.23 14.66 4.34
CA THR A 336 -3.59 16.04 4.63
C THR A 336 -3.30 16.34 6.10
N GLU A 337 -2.87 17.57 6.38
CA GLU A 337 -2.59 18.08 7.75
C GLU A 337 -1.58 17.24 8.54
N ASN A 338 -0.78 16.42 7.85
CA ASN A 338 0.15 15.45 8.45
C ASN A 338 -0.54 14.45 9.40
N ASP A 339 -1.81 14.13 9.16
CA ASP A 339 -2.54 13.13 9.92
C ASP A 339 -1.98 11.73 9.64
N SER A 340 -0.88 11.41 10.33
CA SER A 340 -0.05 10.25 10.07
C SER A 340 -0.79 8.91 10.22
N LEU A 341 -1.76 8.82 11.13
CA LEU A 341 -2.56 7.61 11.31
C LEU A 341 -3.49 7.36 10.11
N ASN A 342 -4.10 8.41 9.57
CA ASN A 342 -4.88 8.31 8.33
C ASN A 342 -3.94 7.99 7.14
N GLY A 343 -2.74 8.61 7.10
CA GLY A 343 -1.71 8.29 6.13
C GLY A 343 -1.27 6.82 6.16
N VAL A 344 -1.17 6.21 7.34
CA VAL A 344 -0.91 4.77 7.49
C VAL A 344 -2.06 3.93 6.96
N ALA A 345 -3.32 4.32 7.24
CA ALA A 345 -4.48 3.62 6.69
C ALA A 345 -4.51 3.69 5.15
N MET A 346 -4.21 4.86 4.57
CA MET A 346 -4.06 5.03 3.11
C MET A 346 -2.92 4.16 2.56
N LEU A 347 -1.76 4.14 3.24
CA LEU A 347 -0.63 3.31 2.83
C LEU A 347 -1.00 1.81 2.81
N MET A 348 -1.64 1.32 3.87
CA MET A 348 -2.12 -0.07 3.92
C MET A 348 -3.11 -0.36 2.80
N GLY A 349 -4.08 0.53 2.55
CA GLY A 349 -5.03 0.40 1.45
C GLY A 349 -4.33 0.33 0.09
N HIS A 350 -3.36 1.23 -0.16
CA HIS A 350 -2.57 1.22 -1.39
C HIS A 350 -1.76 -0.07 -1.56
N GLN A 351 -1.07 -0.51 -0.52
CA GLN A 351 -0.26 -1.74 -0.56
C GLN A 351 -1.11 -3.01 -0.80
N LEU A 352 -2.35 -3.01 -0.34
CA LEU A 352 -3.28 -4.14 -0.53
C LEU A 352 -3.95 -4.15 -1.90
N THR A 353 -4.18 -3.00 -2.51
CA THR A 353 -5.05 -2.87 -3.70
C THR A 353 -4.33 -2.35 -4.94
N GLY A 354 -3.19 -1.66 -4.79
CA GLY A 354 -2.53 -0.93 -5.88
C GLY A 354 -3.29 0.29 -6.39
N THR A 355 -4.42 0.65 -5.74
CA THR A 355 -5.26 1.77 -6.14
C THR A 355 -4.83 3.07 -5.48
N ALA A 356 -5.22 4.19 -6.09
CA ALA A 356 -5.18 5.49 -5.45
C ALA A 356 -6.05 5.47 -4.19
N GLN A 357 -5.58 6.16 -3.15
CA GLN A 357 -6.31 6.28 -1.89
C GLN A 357 -6.82 7.71 -1.69
N VAL A 358 -7.93 7.81 -1.00
CA VAL A 358 -8.54 9.11 -0.66
C VAL A 358 -8.34 9.35 0.82
N PHE A 359 -7.71 10.48 1.17
CA PHE A 359 -7.71 10.96 2.54
C PHE A 359 -9.13 11.38 2.91
N ALA A 360 -9.64 10.89 4.03
CA ALA A 360 -10.98 11.30 4.50
C ALA A 360 -11.12 11.19 6.02
N ASP A 361 -11.69 12.21 6.62
CA ASP A 361 -12.08 12.23 8.01
C ASP A 361 -13.49 11.65 8.20
N VAL A 362 -13.69 10.88 9.25
CA VAL A 362 -15.02 10.47 9.69
C VAL A 362 -15.69 11.66 10.37
N ARG A 363 -16.67 12.28 9.73
CA ARG A 363 -17.36 13.46 10.27
C ARG A 363 -18.54 13.09 11.13
N THR A 364 -19.41 12.22 10.63
CA THR A 364 -20.61 11.84 11.35
C THR A 364 -21.27 10.60 10.76
N TYR A 365 -22.23 10.08 11.48
CA TYR A 365 -23.19 9.10 10.99
C TYR A 365 -24.54 9.80 10.70
N TRP A 366 -25.12 9.51 9.55
CA TRP A 366 -26.45 9.98 9.17
C TRP A 366 -27.44 8.83 9.23
N SER A 367 -28.42 8.93 10.13
CA SER A 367 -29.48 7.94 10.20
C SER A 367 -30.41 8.00 8.98
N PRO A 368 -31.13 6.91 8.65
CA PRO A 368 -32.11 6.92 7.57
C PRO A 368 -33.14 8.05 7.70
N GLU A 369 -33.64 8.28 8.92
CA GLU A 369 -34.60 9.32 9.21
C GLU A 369 -34.04 10.73 9.01
N ALA A 370 -32.76 10.92 9.33
CA ALA A 370 -32.09 12.20 9.10
C ALA A 370 -31.93 12.49 7.60
N ILE A 371 -31.54 11.49 6.81
CA ILE A 371 -31.42 11.61 5.36
C ILE A 371 -32.79 11.91 4.73
N GLU A 372 -33.81 11.13 5.08
CA GLU A 372 -35.18 11.33 4.54
C GLU A 372 -35.70 12.72 4.87
N ARG A 373 -35.53 13.18 6.12
CA ARG A 373 -35.97 14.52 6.55
C ARG A 373 -35.28 15.64 5.77
N VAL A 374 -33.98 15.52 5.52
CA VAL A 374 -33.18 16.60 4.89
C VAL A 374 -33.25 16.58 3.37
N THR A 375 -33.27 15.40 2.76
CA THR A 375 -33.19 15.25 1.30
C THR A 375 -34.48 14.83 0.64
N GLY A 376 -35.46 14.33 1.42
CA GLY A 376 -36.68 13.68 0.91
C GLY A 376 -36.41 12.26 0.31
N HIS A 377 -35.17 11.75 0.38
CA HIS A 377 -34.80 10.47 -0.15
C HIS A 377 -34.79 9.40 0.93
N LYS A 378 -35.49 8.30 0.69
CA LYS A 378 -35.49 7.14 1.57
C LYS A 378 -34.35 6.21 1.17
N LEU A 379 -33.53 5.87 2.14
CA LEU A 379 -32.39 4.95 1.93
C LEU A 379 -32.87 3.51 1.73
N ASP A 380 -32.17 2.77 0.89
CA ASP A 380 -32.43 1.35 0.61
C ASP A 380 -31.11 0.58 0.38
N GLY A 381 -31.21 -0.73 0.19
CA GLY A 381 -30.09 -1.62 -0.10
C GLY A 381 -28.98 -1.50 0.95
N LEU A 382 -27.75 -1.32 0.50
CA LEU A 382 -26.57 -1.22 1.39
C LEU A 382 -26.63 -0.02 2.35
N ALA A 383 -27.41 0.98 2.04
CA ALA A 383 -27.56 2.21 2.84
C ALA A 383 -28.78 2.18 3.77
N GLU A 384 -29.57 1.10 3.81
CA GLU A 384 -30.84 1.03 4.57
C GLU A 384 -30.70 1.36 6.06
N HIS A 385 -29.50 1.12 6.63
CA HIS A 385 -29.20 1.40 8.03
C HIS A 385 -28.50 2.75 8.26
N GLY A 386 -28.39 3.60 7.24
CA GLY A 386 -27.72 4.89 7.30
C GLY A 386 -26.37 4.90 6.59
N ILE A 387 -25.68 6.04 6.66
CA ILE A 387 -24.39 6.25 6.02
C ILE A 387 -23.39 6.87 6.98
N ILE A 388 -22.12 6.55 6.78
CA ILE A 388 -21.00 7.25 7.41
C ILE A 388 -20.56 8.37 6.47
N HIS A 389 -20.61 9.60 6.95
CA HIS A 389 -20.17 10.77 6.20
C HIS A 389 -18.66 10.92 6.34
N LEU A 390 -17.97 10.76 5.24
CA LEU A 390 -16.53 10.97 5.11
C LEU A 390 -16.28 12.24 4.31
N ILE A 391 -15.34 13.06 4.75
CA ILE A 391 -14.97 14.30 4.05
C ILE A 391 -13.47 14.55 4.18
N ASN A 392 -12.87 15.09 3.13
CA ASN A 392 -11.55 15.72 3.20
C ASN A 392 -11.72 17.25 3.25
N SER A 393 -10.82 17.95 3.91
CA SER A 393 -10.76 19.41 3.94
C SER A 393 -10.41 20.00 2.59
N GLY A 394 -9.74 19.24 1.72
CA GLY A 394 -9.30 19.64 0.40
C GLY A 394 -9.74 18.70 -0.72
N SER A 395 -9.02 18.73 -1.82
CA SER A 395 -9.28 17.88 -2.98
C SER A 395 -8.89 16.43 -2.70
N ALA A 396 -9.78 15.51 -3.05
CA ALA A 396 -9.47 14.09 -3.07
C ALA A 396 -8.62 13.71 -4.30
N ALA A 397 -8.12 12.47 -4.34
CA ALA A 397 -7.44 11.93 -5.52
C ALA A 397 -8.32 12.07 -6.79
N LEU A 398 -7.70 12.44 -7.91
CA LEU A 398 -8.41 12.67 -9.19
C LEU A 398 -9.09 11.41 -9.72
N ASP A 399 -8.59 10.24 -9.33
CA ASP A 399 -9.19 8.92 -9.60
C ASP A 399 -10.63 8.83 -9.09
N GLY A 400 -10.93 9.44 -7.95
CA GLY A 400 -12.26 9.49 -7.34
C GLY A 400 -13.33 10.25 -8.15
N SER A 401 -12.97 10.79 -9.31
CA SER A 401 -13.91 11.51 -10.20
C SER A 401 -14.98 10.62 -10.86
N CYS A 402 -15.09 9.35 -10.49
CA CYS A 402 -16.03 8.35 -11.02
C CYS A 402 -15.91 8.11 -12.54
N LYS A 403 -14.69 8.18 -13.10
CA LYS A 403 -14.47 7.98 -14.56
C LYS A 403 -13.93 6.62 -14.90
N GLN A 404 -13.27 5.96 -13.96
CA GLN A 404 -12.82 4.60 -14.14
C GLN A 404 -14.01 3.63 -14.06
N ARG A 405 -13.97 2.58 -14.86
CA ARG A 405 -15.05 1.59 -14.96
C ARG A 405 -14.49 0.19 -14.83
N ASP A 406 -15.24 -0.68 -14.15
CA ASP A 406 -15.01 -2.12 -14.16
C ASP A 406 -15.44 -2.75 -15.50
N SER A 407 -15.33 -4.07 -15.61
CA SER A 407 -15.73 -4.84 -16.79
C SER A 407 -17.24 -4.77 -17.08
N GLU A 408 -18.06 -4.46 -16.08
CA GLU A 408 -19.53 -4.33 -16.19
C GLU A 408 -19.97 -2.88 -16.46
N GLY A 409 -19.01 -1.93 -16.45
CA GLY A 409 -19.28 -0.51 -16.67
C GLY A 409 -19.64 0.29 -15.42
N ASN A 410 -19.55 -0.31 -14.22
CA ASN A 410 -19.79 0.38 -12.97
C ASN A 410 -18.61 1.29 -12.58
N PRO A 411 -18.85 2.42 -11.89
CA PRO A 411 -17.78 3.23 -11.34
C PRO A 411 -16.90 2.42 -10.38
N THR A 412 -15.58 2.51 -10.55
CA THR A 412 -14.62 1.81 -9.71
C THR A 412 -13.34 2.62 -9.54
N MET A 413 -12.47 2.19 -8.63
CA MET A 413 -11.09 2.64 -8.52
C MET A 413 -10.20 1.48 -8.98
N LYS A 414 -9.42 1.70 -10.04
CA LYS A 414 -8.52 0.70 -10.62
C LYS A 414 -7.11 0.84 -10.07
N PRO A 415 -6.37 -0.26 -9.96
CA PRO A 415 -4.92 -0.19 -9.85
C PRO A 415 -4.35 0.57 -11.06
N HIS A 416 -3.29 1.34 -10.85
CA HIS A 416 -2.76 2.23 -11.91
C HIS A 416 -2.42 1.49 -13.21
N TRP A 417 -1.95 0.24 -13.14
CA TRP A 417 -1.61 -0.58 -14.31
C TRP A 417 -2.83 -1.03 -15.14
N GLU A 418 -4.04 -0.85 -14.62
CA GLU A 418 -5.30 -1.14 -15.35
C GLU A 418 -5.98 0.13 -15.89
N ILE A 419 -5.41 1.30 -15.59
CA ILE A 419 -5.95 2.58 -16.05
C ILE A 419 -5.47 2.84 -17.49
N SER A 420 -6.40 3.01 -18.41
CA SER A 420 -6.07 3.40 -19.76
C SER A 420 -5.71 4.88 -19.85
N GLN A 421 -4.87 5.24 -20.83
CA GLN A 421 -4.55 6.65 -21.09
C GLN A 421 -5.81 7.49 -21.35
N GLN A 422 -6.84 6.91 -21.97
CA GLN A 422 -8.11 7.57 -22.21
C GLN A 422 -8.87 7.90 -20.91
N GLU A 423 -8.80 7.03 -19.90
CA GLU A 423 -9.38 7.29 -18.57
C GLU A 423 -8.61 8.39 -17.83
N ALA A 424 -7.28 8.42 -17.96
CA ALA A 424 -6.43 9.46 -17.39
C ALA A 424 -6.58 10.82 -18.09
N ASP A 425 -6.80 10.86 -19.41
CA ASP A 425 -6.92 12.08 -20.21
C ASP A 425 -8.33 12.70 -20.20
N ARG A 426 -9.33 12.04 -19.63
CA ARG A 426 -10.70 12.56 -19.60
C ARG A 426 -10.78 13.84 -18.77
N LYS A 427 -11.03 14.94 -19.47
CA LYS A 427 -11.21 16.30 -18.91
C LYS A 427 -12.31 16.31 -17.86
N SER A 428 -12.02 16.58 -16.66
CA SER A 428 -12.79 17.37 -15.69
C SER A 428 -12.30 17.15 -14.26
N THR A 429 -11.64 18.14 -13.77
CA THR A 429 -11.53 18.33 -12.34
C THR A 429 -11.86 19.79 -12.10
N ARG A 430 -12.98 20.08 -11.44
CA ARG A 430 -13.21 21.39 -10.88
C ARG A 430 -12.31 21.49 -9.65
N LEU A 431 -11.29 22.30 -9.74
CA LEU A 431 -10.60 22.79 -8.55
C LEU A 431 -11.47 23.91 -7.97
N ASN A 432 -12.26 23.60 -6.97
CA ASN A 432 -12.83 24.61 -6.10
C ASN A 432 -11.77 24.94 -5.04
N SER A 433 -11.00 25.98 -5.25
CA SER A 433 -10.13 26.53 -4.21
C SER A 433 -11.00 27.34 -3.24
N SER A 434 -11.69 26.67 -2.33
CA SER A 434 -12.61 27.33 -1.37
C SER A 434 -11.94 27.62 -0.01
N HIS A 435 -10.63 27.69 0.07
CA HIS A 435 -9.97 28.18 1.27
C HIS A 435 -9.02 29.32 0.95
N PRO A 436 -9.12 30.43 1.72
CA PRO A 436 -8.21 31.56 1.58
C PRO A 436 -6.78 31.20 1.93
#